data_2d13ca0307277338316abccd0accfa56
#
_entry.id   2d13ca0307277338316abccd0accfa56
#
_cell.length_a   1.000
_cell.length_b   1.000
_cell.length_c   1.000
_cell.angle_alpha   90.00
_cell.angle_beta   90.00
_cell.angle_gamma   90.00
#
_symmetry.space_group_name_H-M   'P 1'
#
loop_
_entity.id
_entity.type
_entity.pdbx_description
1 polymer ?
#
loop_
_entity_poly.entity_id
_entity_poly.type
_entity_poly.pdbx_seq_one_letter_code
_entity_poly.pdbx_strand_id
1 'polypeptide(L)'
;VLDGDTICGWLTDDGEETVTISREAVAEYVQNLAETYNTAYCAKKFVTTGGAVVTINRGHYGWMIDKAAETEALMTLLEAGESVDREPIYAQTAASHDGPDYGDTYVEMNLTAQHLYYYKHGKLVVESDFVSGDEAKGFSTPAGAYELTYKQRNATLKGKNYNTPVSYWLPFNGNIGMHDGYWRNEFGGDIYKKNGSHGCINLPPAIAKTIYENIEAGTPVLCYHLEGSESKKTTVLESKAAASKREEAPDSQPPESESPVSQPPEVEPPASQPPSTTPQPDSTVILEGPGVETGCIPEMEE
;
A
#
# COMPACT_ATOMS: atom_id res chain seq x y z
N VAL A 1 11.33 25.80 -11.27
CA VAL A 1 11.46 26.05 -12.74
C VAL A 1 12.93 26.00 -13.07
N LEU A 2 13.31 25.23 -14.07
CA LEU A 2 14.64 25.26 -14.65
C LEU A 2 14.68 26.39 -15.70
N ASP A 3 15.52 27.37 -15.48
CA ASP A 3 15.64 28.57 -16.32
C ASP A 3 16.95 28.65 -17.10
N GLY A 4 17.04 29.60 -18.03
CA GLY A 4 18.21 29.78 -18.87
C GLY A 4 19.47 30.15 -18.12
N ASP A 5 19.37 30.89 -17.01
CA ASP A 5 20.53 31.28 -16.21
C ASP A 5 21.16 30.06 -15.53
N THR A 6 20.33 29.16 -15.00
CA THR A 6 20.77 27.87 -14.44
C THR A 6 21.44 27.03 -15.49
N ILE A 7 20.84 26.89 -16.69
CA ILE A 7 21.37 26.09 -17.80
C ILE A 7 22.70 26.65 -18.29
N CYS A 8 22.85 27.98 -18.41
CA CYS A 8 24.11 28.62 -18.79
C CYS A 8 25.27 28.24 -17.84
N GLY A 9 24.99 28.07 -16.55
CA GLY A 9 25.98 27.61 -15.57
C GLY A 9 26.43 26.15 -15.75
N TRP A 10 25.74 25.35 -16.56
CA TRP A 10 26.07 23.96 -16.84
C TRP A 10 26.84 23.74 -18.12
N LEU A 11 27.01 24.81 -18.90
CA LEU A 11 27.78 24.73 -20.14
C LEU A 11 29.26 24.56 -19.85
N THR A 12 29.88 23.59 -20.51
CA THR A 12 31.32 23.32 -20.45
C THR A 12 31.92 23.45 -21.85
N ASP A 13 33.12 24.03 -21.93
CA ASP A 13 33.90 24.15 -23.13
C ASP A 13 35.07 23.14 -23.07
N ASP A 14 35.16 22.28 -24.06
CA ASP A 14 36.26 21.30 -24.17
C ASP A 14 37.55 21.88 -24.79
N GLY A 15 37.52 23.16 -25.18
CA GLY A 15 38.60 23.84 -25.82
C GLY A 15 38.73 23.55 -27.33
N GLU A 16 37.79 22.80 -27.92
CA GLU A 16 37.74 22.43 -29.35
C GLU A 16 36.54 23.07 -30.08
N GLU A 17 36.06 24.24 -29.62
CA GLU A 17 34.87 24.96 -30.12
C GLU A 17 33.56 24.23 -29.90
N THR A 18 33.52 23.17 -29.12
CA THR A 18 32.27 22.44 -28.80
C THR A 18 31.84 22.79 -27.39
N VAL A 19 30.61 23.38 -27.27
CA VAL A 19 29.99 23.62 -26.01
C VAL A 19 29.08 22.43 -25.69
N THR A 20 29.29 21.84 -24.54
CA THR A 20 28.52 20.69 -24.06
C THR A 20 27.82 21.03 -22.74
N ILE A 21 26.80 20.25 -22.37
CA ILE A 21 26.09 20.40 -21.13
C ILE A 21 26.67 19.39 -20.12
N SER A 22 27.05 19.87 -18.93
CA SER A 22 27.55 19.00 -17.86
C SER A 22 26.44 18.09 -17.34
N ARG A 23 26.59 16.78 -17.60
CA ARG A 23 25.69 15.75 -17.10
C ARG A 23 25.72 15.70 -15.56
N GLU A 24 26.86 15.95 -14.95
CA GLU A 24 27.02 15.99 -13.50
C GLU A 24 26.20 17.12 -12.89
N ALA A 25 26.18 18.32 -13.51
CA ALA A 25 25.39 19.45 -13.06
C ALA A 25 23.88 19.18 -13.21
N VAL A 26 23.45 18.54 -14.29
CA VAL A 26 22.07 18.10 -14.48
C VAL A 26 21.67 17.06 -13.43
N ALA A 27 22.54 16.09 -13.15
CA ALA A 27 22.28 15.08 -12.12
C ALA A 27 22.19 15.67 -10.71
N GLU A 28 23.02 16.67 -10.40
CA GLU A 28 22.96 17.41 -9.13
C GLU A 28 21.65 18.21 -9.01
N TYR A 29 21.20 18.85 -10.07
CA TYR A 29 19.90 19.53 -10.10
C TYR A 29 18.75 18.55 -9.84
N VAL A 30 18.76 17.39 -10.51
CA VAL A 30 17.74 16.34 -10.29
C VAL A 30 17.82 15.79 -8.85
N GLN A 31 19.01 15.66 -8.28
CA GLN A 31 19.18 15.28 -6.87
C GLN A 31 18.51 16.30 -5.94
N ASN A 32 18.74 17.60 -6.16
CA ASN A 32 18.11 18.69 -5.39
C ASN A 32 16.59 18.72 -5.56
N LEU A 33 16.07 18.43 -6.77
CA LEU A 33 14.63 18.26 -6.97
C LEU A 33 14.09 17.09 -6.13
N ALA A 34 14.78 15.96 -6.15
CA ALA A 34 14.36 14.79 -5.38
C ALA A 34 14.40 15.05 -3.87
N GLU A 35 15.41 15.73 -3.36
CA GLU A 35 15.51 16.12 -1.94
C GLU A 35 14.40 17.08 -1.52
N THR A 36 13.95 17.96 -2.43
CA THR A 36 12.92 18.96 -2.15
C THR A 36 11.50 18.37 -2.24
N TYR A 37 11.25 17.49 -3.21
CA TYR A 37 9.88 17.11 -3.57
C TYR A 37 9.54 15.64 -3.30
N ASN A 38 10.50 14.79 -3.00
CA ASN A 38 10.18 13.41 -2.61
C ASN A 38 9.49 13.41 -1.25
N THR A 39 8.38 12.65 -1.17
CA THR A 39 7.64 12.41 0.07
C THR A 39 7.67 10.95 0.49
N ALA A 40 8.16 10.05 -0.36
CA ALA A 40 8.38 8.66 0.00
C ALA A 40 9.43 8.56 1.12
N TYR A 41 9.22 7.64 2.06
CA TYR A 41 10.06 7.44 3.26
C TYR A 41 10.09 8.62 4.24
N CYS A 42 9.32 9.68 3.99
CA CYS A 42 9.23 10.84 4.88
C CYS A 42 8.14 10.67 5.94
N ALA A 43 8.32 11.34 7.08
CA ALA A 43 7.30 11.41 8.11
C ALA A 43 6.03 12.09 7.58
N LYS A 44 4.86 11.56 7.92
CA LYS A 44 3.57 12.10 7.48
C LYS A 44 2.75 12.57 8.66
N LYS A 45 2.31 13.82 8.64
CA LYS A 45 1.28 14.30 9.56
C LYS A 45 -0.07 13.80 9.07
N PHE A 46 -0.79 13.09 9.94
CA PHE A 46 -2.09 12.50 9.63
C PHE A 46 -3.14 12.93 10.67
N VAL A 47 -4.26 13.46 10.18
CA VAL A 47 -5.42 13.76 11.02
C VAL A 47 -6.31 12.53 11.01
N THR A 48 -6.41 11.87 12.16
CA THR A 48 -7.20 10.64 12.31
C THR A 48 -8.70 10.90 12.19
N THR A 49 -9.48 9.88 11.91
CA THR A 49 -10.97 9.95 11.94
C THR A 49 -11.50 10.50 13.27
N GLY A 50 -10.81 10.24 14.37
CA GLY A 50 -11.15 10.82 15.69
C GLY A 50 -10.71 12.26 15.90
N GLY A 51 -10.07 12.91 14.92
CA GLY A 51 -9.62 14.31 14.98
C GLY A 51 -8.27 14.51 15.67
N ALA A 52 -7.60 13.45 16.14
CA ALA A 52 -6.24 13.55 16.68
C ALA A 52 -5.22 13.68 15.54
N VAL A 53 -4.14 14.44 15.78
CA VAL A 53 -3.02 14.54 14.84
C VAL A 53 -1.93 13.57 15.27
N VAL A 54 -1.54 12.67 14.37
CA VAL A 54 -0.44 11.73 14.60
C VAL A 54 0.66 11.94 13.57
N THR A 55 1.89 11.61 13.93
CA THR A 55 3.02 11.60 13.00
C THR A 55 3.40 10.13 12.71
N ILE A 56 3.30 9.74 11.44
CA ILE A 56 3.67 8.42 10.96
C ILE A 56 5.09 8.51 10.40
N ASN A 57 6.08 8.00 11.14
CA ASN A 57 7.51 8.21 10.87
C ASN A 57 8.16 7.13 10.00
N ARG A 58 7.41 6.11 9.59
CA ARG A 58 7.93 4.95 8.85
C ARG A 58 7.04 4.60 7.67
N GLY A 59 7.55 3.74 6.81
CA GLY A 59 6.87 3.29 5.61
C GLY A 59 7.55 3.87 4.37
N HIS A 60 7.08 3.43 3.22
CA HIS A 60 7.68 3.79 1.93
C HIS A 60 6.73 4.59 1.03
N TYR A 61 5.50 4.86 1.48
CA TYR A 61 4.50 5.57 0.68
C TYR A 61 4.91 7.02 0.41
N GLY A 62 4.66 7.48 -0.82
CA GLY A 62 4.87 8.87 -1.22
C GLY A 62 5.42 8.99 -2.63
N TRP A 63 5.66 10.21 -3.08
CA TRP A 63 6.30 10.54 -4.35
C TRP A 63 7.80 10.29 -4.30
N MET A 64 8.36 9.71 -5.36
CA MET A 64 9.80 9.51 -5.50
C MET A 64 10.22 9.68 -6.97
N ILE A 65 11.06 10.68 -7.24
CA ILE A 65 11.61 10.94 -8.56
C ILE A 65 12.59 9.83 -8.94
N ASP A 66 12.47 9.29 -10.17
CA ASP A 66 13.49 8.46 -10.79
C ASP A 66 14.64 9.36 -11.25
N LYS A 67 15.65 9.52 -10.41
CA LYS A 67 16.78 10.41 -10.67
C LYS A 67 17.54 10.06 -11.95
N ALA A 68 17.67 8.78 -12.25
CA ALA A 68 18.42 8.34 -13.43
C ALA A 68 17.63 8.64 -14.72
N ALA A 69 16.35 8.23 -14.75
CA ALA A 69 15.48 8.48 -15.89
C ALA A 69 15.23 9.98 -16.11
N GLU A 70 15.06 10.75 -15.03
CA GLU A 70 14.86 12.20 -15.11
C GLU A 70 16.11 12.93 -15.63
N THR A 71 17.30 12.52 -15.19
CA THR A 71 18.55 13.09 -15.70
C THR A 71 18.69 12.86 -17.21
N GLU A 72 18.43 11.63 -17.70
CA GLU A 72 18.46 11.33 -19.13
C GLU A 72 17.43 12.14 -19.92
N ALA A 73 16.21 12.25 -19.40
CA ALA A 73 15.17 13.03 -20.06
C ALA A 73 15.53 14.51 -20.14
N LEU A 74 16.06 15.10 -19.07
CA LEU A 74 16.52 16.48 -19.08
C LEU A 74 17.68 16.70 -20.06
N MET A 75 18.70 15.82 -20.08
CA MET A 75 19.80 15.90 -21.03
C MET A 75 19.26 15.92 -22.48
N THR A 76 18.33 15.02 -22.80
CA THR A 76 17.73 14.95 -24.13
C THR A 76 17.02 16.25 -24.53
N LEU A 77 16.23 16.84 -23.62
CA LEU A 77 15.50 18.09 -23.87
C LEU A 77 16.45 19.28 -24.03
N LEU A 78 17.50 19.35 -23.19
CA LEU A 78 18.50 20.41 -23.25
C LEU A 78 19.31 20.37 -24.54
N GLU A 79 19.73 19.19 -24.99
CA GLU A 79 20.45 18.99 -26.26
C GLU A 79 19.59 19.32 -27.47
N ALA A 80 18.27 19.07 -27.39
CA ALA A 80 17.31 19.44 -28.43
C ALA A 80 16.94 20.94 -28.42
N GLY A 81 17.30 21.68 -27.36
CA GLY A 81 16.91 23.08 -27.15
C GLY A 81 15.39 23.26 -26.94
N GLU A 82 14.73 22.23 -26.44
CA GLU A 82 13.27 22.24 -26.22
C GLU A 82 12.89 22.81 -24.86
N SER A 83 11.85 23.65 -24.85
CA SER A 83 11.22 24.15 -23.64
C SER A 83 9.88 23.47 -23.46
N VAL A 84 9.72 22.75 -22.33
CA VAL A 84 8.50 21.98 -22.02
C VAL A 84 8.05 22.24 -20.58
N ASP A 85 6.74 22.19 -20.38
CA ASP A 85 6.13 22.15 -19.06
C ASP A 85 5.67 20.72 -18.79
N ARG A 86 6.30 20.03 -17.89
CA ARG A 86 6.04 18.64 -17.56
C ARG A 86 6.36 18.29 -16.11
N GLU A 87 5.79 17.21 -15.63
CA GLU A 87 6.20 16.61 -14.37
C GLU A 87 7.52 15.82 -14.53
N PRO A 88 8.28 15.66 -13.43
CA PRO A 88 9.42 14.75 -13.41
C PRO A 88 9.00 13.29 -13.67
N ILE A 89 9.97 12.48 -14.09
CA ILE A 89 9.77 11.03 -14.16
C ILE A 89 9.86 10.46 -12.74
N TYR A 90 8.81 9.76 -12.34
CA TYR A 90 8.71 9.16 -11.01
C TYR A 90 9.05 7.67 -11.03
N ALA A 91 9.85 7.23 -10.06
CA ALA A 91 10.04 5.82 -9.71
C ALA A 91 8.87 5.29 -8.87
N GLN A 92 8.21 6.19 -8.11
CA GLN A 92 7.02 5.89 -7.32
C GLN A 92 6.11 7.11 -7.31
N THR A 93 4.81 6.86 -7.46
CA THR A 93 3.77 7.89 -7.43
C THR A 93 2.95 7.80 -6.13
N ALA A 94 2.25 8.89 -5.78
CA ALA A 94 1.31 8.93 -4.68
C ALA A 94 -0.05 9.47 -5.14
N ALA A 95 -1.03 9.54 -4.24
CA ALA A 95 -2.40 9.85 -4.62
C ALA A 95 -2.64 11.32 -4.96
N SER A 96 -1.83 12.25 -4.42
CA SER A 96 -2.06 13.69 -4.61
C SER A 96 -0.75 14.47 -4.56
N HIS A 97 -0.70 15.57 -5.34
CA HIS A 97 0.26 16.66 -5.18
C HIS A 97 -0.32 17.82 -4.38
N ASP A 98 -1.66 17.87 -4.26
CA ASP A 98 -2.37 18.93 -3.56
C ASP A 98 -2.72 18.49 -2.14
N GLY A 99 -2.03 19.05 -1.13
CA GLY A 99 -2.21 18.68 0.26
C GLY A 99 -1.46 17.39 0.65
N PRO A 100 -2.03 16.57 1.52
CA PRO A 100 -1.40 15.31 1.91
C PRO A 100 -1.26 14.35 0.71
N ASP A 101 -0.07 13.77 0.54
CA ASP A 101 0.22 12.89 -0.57
C ASP A 101 -0.62 11.60 -0.61
N TYR A 102 -1.22 11.21 0.51
CA TYR A 102 -2.15 10.08 0.60
C TYR A 102 -3.57 10.40 0.11
N GLY A 103 -3.88 11.68 -0.21
CA GLY A 103 -5.17 12.10 -0.78
C GLY A 103 -6.37 11.81 0.14
N ASP A 104 -7.52 11.51 -0.49
CA ASP A 104 -8.81 11.29 0.16
C ASP A 104 -9.32 9.83 0.09
N THR A 105 -8.50 8.94 -0.48
CA THR A 105 -8.81 7.51 -0.64
C THR A 105 -7.70 6.70 0.05
N TYR A 106 -7.96 6.18 1.24
CA TYR A 106 -6.96 5.49 2.04
C TYR A 106 -7.59 4.52 3.05
N VAL A 107 -6.79 3.61 3.56
CA VAL A 107 -7.11 2.80 4.75
C VAL A 107 -6.37 3.37 5.96
N GLU A 108 -7.11 3.78 6.97
CA GLU A 108 -6.62 4.21 8.27
C GLU A 108 -6.64 3.05 9.25
N MET A 109 -5.54 2.77 9.94
CA MET A 109 -5.43 1.68 10.91
C MET A 109 -4.87 2.18 12.23
N ASN A 110 -5.72 2.30 13.25
CA ASN A 110 -5.29 2.54 14.61
C ASN A 110 -4.92 1.22 15.29
N LEU A 111 -3.62 0.93 15.37
CA LEU A 111 -3.10 -0.30 15.96
C LEU A 111 -3.29 -0.37 17.48
N THR A 112 -3.47 0.76 18.16
CA THR A 112 -3.77 0.84 19.60
C THR A 112 -5.24 0.51 19.87
N ALA A 113 -6.15 1.10 19.10
CA ALA A 113 -7.59 0.84 19.22
C ALA A 113 -8.00 -0.51 18.60
N GLN A 114 -7.16 -1.10 17.75
CA GLN A 114 -7.48 -2.27 16.92
C GLN A 114 -8.70 -2.03 16.04
N HIS A 115 -8.76 -0.83 15.43
CA HIS A 115 -9.86 -0.39 14.60
C HIS A 115 -9.35 0.23 13.30
N LEU A 116 -10.03 -0.07 12.17
CA LEU A 116 -9.73 0.49 10.87
C LEU A 116 -10.93 1.27 10.30
N TYR A 117 -10.60 2.23 9.45
CA TYR A 117 -11.52 2.95 8.58
C TYR A 117 -11.01 2.86 7.15
N TYR A 118 -11.89 2.60 6.19
CA TYR A 118 -11.56 2.70 4.77
C TYR A 118 -12.37 3.81 4.13
N TYR A 119 -11.66 4.80 3.61
CA TYR A 119 -12.22 5.95 2.88
C TYR A 119 -11.98 5.79 1.38
N LYS A 120 -12.96 6.20 0.57
CA LYS A 120 -12.85 6.31 -0.88
C LYS A 120 -13.47 7.62 -1.32
N HIS A 121 -12.68 8.48 -1.96
CA HIS A 121 -13.09 9.83 -2.37
C HIS A 121 -13.70 10.64 -1.20
N GLY A 122 -13.02 10.65 -0.07
CA GLY A 122 -13.42 11.34 1.16
C GLY A 122 -14.64 10.76 1.87
N LYS A 123 -15.20 9.63 1.39
CA LYS A 123 -16.38 8.98 1.99
C LYS A 123 -15.99 7.68 2.68
N LEU A 124 -16.47 7.52 3.91
CA LEU A 124 -16.32 6.27 4.65
C LEU A 124 -17.06 5.14 3.91
N VAL A 125 -16.34 4.11 3.49
CA VAL A 125 -16.88 2.91 2.86
C VAL A 125 -17.22 1.87 3.91
N VAL A 126 -16.29 1.63 4.84
CA VAL A 126 -16.48 0.65 5.92
C VAL A 126 -15.51 0.96 7.06
N GLU A 127 -15.92 0.67 8.27
CA GLU A 127 -15.10 0.62 9.47
C GLU A 127 -15.25 -0.72 10.17
N SER A 128 -14.24 -1.15 10.91
CA SER A 128 -14.30 -2.44 11.63
C SER A 128 -13.19 -2.56 12.65
N ASP A 129 -13.48 -3.30 13.70
CA ASP A 129 -12.45 -3.88 14.55
C ASP A 129 -11.67 -4.95 13.78
N PHE A 130 -10.38 -5.08 14.13
CA PHE A 130 -9.47 -6.09 13.57
C PHE A 130 -8.61 -6.75 14.65
N VAL A 131 -7.80 -7.73 14.27
CA VAL A 131 -6.74 -8.26 15.13
C VAL A 131 -5.42 -8.17 14.37
N SER A 132 -4.48 -7.38 14.91
CA SER A 132 -3.12 -7.23 14.39
C SER A 132 -2.16 -8.31 14.88
N GLY A 133 -0.86 -8.12 14.65
CA GLY A 133 0.20 -9.03 15.06
C GLY A 133 0.31 -9.21 16.55
N ASP A 134 0.73 -10.41 16.99
CA ASP A 134 0.87 -10.82 18.40
C ASP A 134 2.08 -10.16 19.05
N GLU A 135 1.82 -9.22 19.97
CA GLU A 135 2.89 -8.49 20.67
C GLU A 135 3.72 -9.39 21.58
N ALA A 136 3.07 -10.32 22.30
CA ALA A 136 3.78 -11.20 23.23
C ALA A 136 4.76 -12.13 22.50
N LYS A 137 4.54 -12.40 21.22
CA LYS A 137 5.42 -13.23 20.38
C LYS A 137 6.39 -12.41 19.52
N GLY A 138 6.35 -11.07 19.63
CA GLY A 138 7.20 -10.19 18.82
C GLY A 138 6.77 -10.07 17.35
N PHE A 139 5.50 -10.33 17.06
CA PHE A 139 4.93 -10.24 15.71
C PHE A 139 4.10 -8.97 15.48
N SER A 140 4.34 -7.92 16.27
CA SER A 140 3.59 -6.66 16.14
C SER A 140 3.54 -6.16 14.70
N THR A 141 2.37 -5.71 14.26
CA THR A 141 2.24 -5.04 12.96
C THR A 141 3.00 -3.71 13.01
N PRO A 142 3.94 -3.45 12.09
CA PRO A 142 4.68 -2.19 12.11
C PRO A 142 3.78 -1.00 11.77
N ALA A 143 3.85 0.06 12.57
CA ALA A 143 3.29 1.36 12.18
C ALA A 143 4.07 1.93 11.00
N GLY A 144 3.38 2.62 10.08
CA GLY A 144 3.99 3.19 8.89
C GLY A 144 2.94 3.59 7.84
N ALA A 145 3.37 4.40 6.87
CA ALA A 145 2.60 4.71 5.68
C ALA A 145 3.04 3.79 4.54
N TYR A 146 2.13 2.97 4.09
CA TYR A 146 2.33 1.94 3.07
C TYR A 146 1.35 2.12 1.93
N GLU A 147 1.41 1.24 0.94
CA GLU A 147 0.40 1.12 -0.11
C GLU A 147 -0.07 -0.32 -0.28
N LEU A 148 -1.29 -0.48 -0.75
CA LEU A 148 -1.76 -1.77 -1.20
C LEU A 148 -0.97 -2.20 -2.43
N THR A 149 -0.17 -3.27 -2.31
CA THR A 149 0.70 -3.72 -3.40
C THR A 149 -0.10 -4.39 -4.52
N TYR A 150 -1.02 -5.27 -4.16
CA TYR A 150 -1.97 -5.95 -5.07
C TYR A 150 -3.13 -6.51 -4.27
N LYS A 151 -4.12 -7.10 -4.96
CA LYS A 151 -5.22 -7.84 -4.33
C LYS A 151 -5.37 -9.21 -4.97
N GLN A 152 -5.60 -10.24 -4.15
CA GLN A 152 -5.74 -11.61 -4.61
C GLN A 152 -6.89 -12.33 -3.90
N ARG A 153 -7.70 -13.07 -4.69
CA ARG A 153 -8.70 -13.99 -4.14
C ARG A 153 -8.11 -15.38 -3.95
N ASN A 154 -8.64 -16.09 -2.94
CA ASN A 154 -8.32 -17.48 -2.65
C ASN A 154 -6.80 -17.72 -2.56
N ALA A 155 -6.12 -16.83 -1.82
CA ALA A 155 -4.70 -16.95 -1.54
C ALA A 155 -4.44 -17.99 -0.44
N THR A 156 -3.24 -18.53 -0.42
CA THR A 156 -2.77 -19.38 0.69
C THR A 156 -1.55 -18.74 1.32
N LEU A 157 -1.70 -18.29 2.56
CA LEU A 157 -0.63 -17.66 3.33
C LEU A 157 0.26 -18.76 3.94
N LYS A 158 1.53 -18.77 3.55
CA LYS A 158 2.49 -19.80 3.96
C LYS A 158 3.57 -19.18 4.85
N GLY A 159 3.90 -19.85 5.93
CA GLY A 159 5.02 -19.53 6.79
C GLY A 159 5.64 -20.80 7.35
N LYS A 160 6.68 -20.67 8.19
CA LYS A 160 7.42 -21.82 8.72
C LYS A 160 6.51 -22.87 9.38
N ASN A 161 5.44 -22.43 10.05
CA ASN A 161 4.57 -23.28 10.87
C ASN A 161 3.08 -23.13 10.52
N TYR A 162 2.74 -22.51 9.40
CA TYR A 162 1.34 -22.35 8.99
C TYR A 162 1.16 -22.43 7.47
N ASN A 163 -0.02 -22.86 7.07
CA ASN A 163 -0.47 -22.92 5.70
C ASN A 163 -1.98 -22.62 5.72
N THR A 164 -2.33 -21.32 5.61
CA THR A 164 -3.67 -20.83 5.90
C THR A 164 -4.31 -20.29 4.62
N PRO A 165 -5.38 -20.92 4.10
CA PRO A 165 -6.15 -20.34 3.00
C PRO A 165 -6.92 -19.14 3.48
N VAL A 166 -7.01 -18.10 2.64
CA VAL A 166 -7.81 -16.89 2.86
C VAL A 166 -8.58 -16.55 1.60
N SER A 167 -9.78 -16.01 1.75
CA SER A 167 -10.63 -15.65 0.61
C SER A 167 -10.17 -14.36 -0.06
N TYR A 168 -9.66 -13.42 0.74
CA TYR A 168 -9.25 -12.08 0.32
C TYR A 168 -7.88 -11.77 0.90
N TRP A 169 -6.90 -11.50 0.04
CA TRP A 169 -5.54 -11.14 0.42
C TRP A 169 -5.17 -9.77 -0.14
N LEU A 170 -4.71 -8.89 0.71
CA LEU A 170 -4.48 -7.46 0.48
C LEU A 170 -3.14 -7.05 1.12
N PRO A 171 -1.98 -7.42 0.52
CA PRO A 171 -0.66 -7.10 1.07
C PRO A 171 -0.34 -5.60 0.93
N PHE A 172 0.30 -5.03 1.98
CA PHE A 172 0.71 -3.63 1.98
C PHE A 172 2.13 -3.39 2.52
N ASN A 173 2.74 -4.37 3.19
CA ASN A 173 4.10 -4.27 3.69
C ASN A 173 4.80 -5.64 3.62
N GLY A 174 5.43 -5.93 2.49
CA GLY A 174 6.04 -7.23 2.23
C GLY A 174 5.03 -8.37 2.37
N ASN A 175 5.25 -9.24 3.36
CA ASN A 175 4.35 -10.35 3.67
C ASN A 175 3.24 -10.00 4.67
N ILE A 176 3.10 -8.74 5.03
CA ILE A 176 2.03 -8.25 5.92
C ILE A 176 0.92 -7.67 5.06
N GLY A 177 -0.31 -8.07 5.33
CA GLY A 177 -1.49 -7.61 4.62
C GLY A 177 -2.76 -7.75 5.43
N MET A 178 -3.85 -7.20 4.89
CA MET A 178 -5.20 -7.43 5.39
C MET A 178 -5.76 -8.70 4.77
N HIS A 179 -6.50 -9.48 5.54
CA HIS A 179 -7.21 -10.67 5.04
C HIS A 179 -8.35 -11.09 5.97
N ASP A 180 -9.25 -11.91 5.47
CA ASP A 180 -10.30 -12.52 6.27
C ASP A 180 -9.74 -13.49 7.31
N GLY A 181 -10.20 -13.32 8.56
CA GLY A 181 -9.87 -14.20 9.68
C GLY A 181 -11.05 -15.11 10.05
N TYR A 182 -11.50 -15.96 9.12
CA TYR A 182 -12.71 -16.80 9.28
C TYR A 182 -12.68 -17.74 10.49
N TRP A 183 -11.50 -17.99 11.05
CA TRP A 183 -11.30 -18.80 12.26
C TRP A 183 -11.48 -18.02 13.57
N ARG A 184 -11.68 -16.69 13.49
CA ARG A 184 -11.91 -15.83 14.65
C ARG A 184 -13.39 -15.51 14.77
N ASN A 185 -13.90 -15.55 16.01
CA ASN A 185 -15.24 -15.12 16.33
C ASN A 185 -15.28 -13.71 16.92
N GLU A 186 -14.11 -13.18 17.33
CA GLU A 186 -13.98 -11.87 17.98
C GLU A 186 -12.84 -11.07 17.36
N PHE A 187 -13.03 -9.76 17.25
CA PHE A 187 -12.08 -8.81 16.71
C PHE A 187 -11.99 -7.58 17.64
N GLY A 188 -10.84 -6.90 17.61
CA GLY A 188 -10.61 -5.72 18.46
C GLY A 188 -10.09 -6.02 19.85
N GLY A 189 -10.19 -5.02 20.72
CA GLY A 189 -9.78 -5.13 22.11
C GLY A 189 -8.32 -5.50 22.31
N ASP A 190 -8.05 -6.23 23.36
CA ASP A 190 -6.70 -6.66 23.76
C ASP A 190 -6.26 -8.01 23.15
N ILE A 191 -7.00 -8.55 22.16
CA ILE A 191 -6.73 -9.87 21.56
C ILE A 191 -5.30 -9.94 21.00
N TYR A 192 -4.85 -8.90 20.30
CA TYR A 192 -3.54 -8.82 19.68
C TYR A 192 -2.36 -8.95 20.66
N LYS A 193 -2.56 -8.64 21.93
CA LYS A 193 -1.49 -8.70 22.95
C LYS A 193 -0.98 -10.11 23.20
N LYS A 194 -1.83 -11.16 23.05
CA LYS A 194 -1.50 -12.56 23.38
C LYS A 194 -2.01 -13.59 22.38
N ASN A 195 -2.93 -13.21 21.49
CA ASN A 195 -3.55 -14.08 20.50
C ASN A 195 -3.69 -13.36 19.15
N GLY A 196 -2.69 -12.56 18.81
CA GLY A 196 -2.57 -11.86 17.54
C GLY A 196 -2.21 -12.77 16.37
N SER A 197 -1.99 -12.17 15.23
CA SER A 197 -1.48 -12.80 14.02
C SER A 197 0.06 -12.86 14.00
N HIS A 198 0.65 -13.26 12.87
CA HIS A 198 2.11 -13.13 12.62
C HIS A 198 2.48 -11.78 11.98
N GLY A 199 1.67 -10.73 12.20
CA GLY A 199 1.88 -9.38 11.67
C GLY A 199 0.74 -8.88 10.77
N CYS A 200 -0.02 -9.78 10.15
CA CYS A 200 -1.15 -9.43 9.30
C CYS A 200 -2.34 -8.85 10.08
N ILE A 201 -3.21 -8.16 9.37
CA ILE A 201 -4.48 -7.64 9.90
C ILE A 201 -5.58 -8.63 9.60
N ASN A 202 -6.07 -9.32 10.64
CA ASN A 202 -7.20 -10.22 10.53
C ASN A 202 -8.51 -9.45 10.63
N LEU A 203 -9.37 -9.57 9.64
CA LEU A 203 -10.65 -8.90 9.52
C LEU A 203 -11.83 -9.87 9.56
N PRO A 204 -13.01 -9.42 10.02
CA PRO A 204 -14.24 -10.15 9.75
C PRO A 204 -14.38 -10.43 8.25
N PRO A 205 -14.81 -11.65 7.83
CA PRO A 205 -14.87 -12.01 6.41
C PRO A 205 -15.70 -11.07 5.54
N ALA A 206 -16.83 -10.56 6.05
CA ALA A 206 -17.66 -9.59 5.33
C ALA A 206 -16.93 -8.26 5.09
N ILE A 207 -16.15 -7.81 6.07
CA ILE A 207 -15.37 -6.57 5.99
C ILE A 207 -14.22 -6.73 4.98
N ALA A 208 -13.46 -7.84 5.08
CA ALA A 208 -12.40 -8.15 4.12
C ALA A 208 -12.93 -8.19 2.68
N LYS A 209 -14.13 -8.76 2.47
CA LYS A 209 -14.82 -8.74 1.19
C LYS A 209 -15.13 -7.32 0.72
N THR A 210 -15.75 -6.51 1.58
CA THR A 210 -16.14 -5.14 1.24
C THR A 210 -14.90 -4.30 0.85
N ILE A 211 -13.82 -4.40 1.63
CA ILE A 211 -12.56 -3.70 1.29
C ILE A 211 -12.04 -4.22 -0.05
N TYR A 212 -11.94 -5.53 -0.23
CA TYR A 212 -11.42 -6.13 -1.46
C TYR A 212 -12.17 -5.68 -2.73
N GLU A 213 -13.49 -5.55 -2.65
CA GLU A 213 -14.35 -5.15 -3.78
C GLU A 213 -14.23 -3.67 -4.14
N ASN A 214 -13.76 -2.83 -3.21
CA ASN A 214 -13.72 -1.38 -3.39
C ASN A 214 -12.32 -0.78 -3.49
N ILE A 215 -11.27 -1.46 -3.00
CA ILE A 215 -9.89 -0.98 -2.96
C ILE A 215 -9.13 -1.33 -4.23
N GLU A 216 -8.17 -0.48 -4.62
CA GLU A 216 -7.26 -0.74 -5.74
C GLU A 216 -5.80 -0.74 -5.28
N ALA A 217 -4.92 -1.39 -6.07
CA ALA A 217 -3.47 -1.32 -5.84
C ALA A 217 -2.99 0.14 -5.84
N GLY A 218 -1.99 0.45 -5.03
CA GLY A 218 -1.51 1.82 -4.81
C GLY A 218 -2.32 2.61 -3.76
N THR A 219 -3.48 2.10 -3.28
CA THR A 219 -4.22 2.78 -2.20
C THR A 219 -3.37 2.87 -0.93
N PRO A 220 -3.21 4.07 -0.35
CA PRO A 220 -2.48 4.27 0.90
C PRO A 220 -3.05 3.46 2.07
N VAL A 221 -2.16 2.90 2.87
CA VAL A 221 -2.47 2.18 4.12
C VAL A 221 -1.68 2.82 5.25
N LEU A 222 -2.37 3.55 6.11
CA LEU A 222 -1.80 4.39 7.17
C LEU A 222 -1.95 3.70 8.51
N CYS A 223 -0.88 3.09 9.00
CA CYS A 223 -0.84 2.38 10.27
C CYS A 223 -0.17 3.24 11.35
N TYR A 224 -0.84 3.47 12.46
CA TYR A 224 -0.31 4.29 13.54
C TYR A 224 -0.70 3.75 14.93
N HIS A 225 0.02 4.23 15.95
CA HIS A 225 -0.36 4.10 17.34
C HIS A 225 -0.85 5.43 17.87
N LEU A 226 -1.90 5.41 18.68
CA LEU A 226 -2.45 6.57 19.36
C LEU A 226 -2.73 6.20 20.82
N GLU A 227 -1.85 6.66 21.72
CA GLU A 227 -2.00 6.46 23.16
C GLU A 227 -3.33 7.03 23.66
N GLY A 228 -4.00 6.30 24.56
CA GLY A 228 -5.30 6.68 25.09
C GLY A 228 -6.50 6.30 24.20
N SER A 229 -6.25 5.67 23.03
CA SER A 229 -7.33 5.13 22.18
C SER A 229 -7.60 3.65 22.39
N GLU A 230 -6.98 3.01 23.41
CA GLU A 230 -7.16 1.60 23.71
C GLU A 230 -8.62 1.25 23.93
N SER A 231 -9.09 0.19 23.29
CA SER A 231 -10.41 -0.36 23.48
C SER A 231 -10.31 -1.76 24.10
N LYS A 232 -11.11 -2.02 25.13
CA LYS A 232 -11.29 -3.36 25.66
C LYS A 232 -12.52 -4.07 25.06
N LYS A 233 -13.29 -3.35 24.25
CA LYS A 233 -14.47 -3.89 23.57
C LYS A 233 -14.02 -4.74 22.38
N THR A 234 -14.69 -5.87 22.19
CA THR A 234 -14.52 -6.73 21.03
C THR A 234 -15.84 -6.76 20.23
N THR A 235 -15.72 -6.83 18.92
CA THR A 235 -16.84 -7.15 18.04
C THR A 235 -16.95 -8.65 17.89
N VAL A 236 -18.07 -9.23 18.34
CA VAL A 236 -18.35 -10.67 18.24
C VAL A 236 -19.18 -10.92 16.99
N LEU A 237 -18.71 -11.84 16.12
CA LEU A 237 -19.51 -12.27 14.97
C LEU A 237 -20.65 -13.18 15.44
N GLU A 238 -21.88 -12.85 15.07
CA GLU A 238 -23.02 -13.74 15.30
C GLU A 238 -22.74 -15.09 14.60
N SER A 239 -22.79 -16.19 15.37
CA SER A 239 -22.61 -17.51 14.79
C SER A 239 -23.70 -17.81 13.78
N LYS A 240 -23.36 -18.44 12.64
CA LYS A 240 -24.34 -18.87 11.61
C LYS A 240 -25.54 -19.64 12.17
N ALA A 241 -25.46 -20.21 13.37
CA ALA A 241 -26.55 -20.88 14.06
C ALA A 241 -27.66 -19.94 14.56
N ALA A 242 -27.37 -18.63 14.77
CA ALA A 242 -28.39 -17.66 15.15
C ALA A 242 -29.14 -17.07 13.95
N ALA A 243 -28.51 -17.01 12.78
CA ALA A 243 -29.11 -16.54 11.54
C ALA A 243 -30.13 -17.54 10.97
N SER A 244 -29.94 -18.86 11.14
CA SER A 244 -30.90 -19.90 10.70
C SER A 244 -32.22 -19.92 11.47
N LYS A 245 -32.31 -19.26 12.61
CA LYS A 245 -33.55 -19.19 13.38
C LYS A 245 -34.48 -18.03 13.02
N ARG A 246 -34.06 -17.14 12.12
CA ARG A 246 -34.86 -16.00 11.67
C ARG A 246 -35.55 -16.20 10.32
N GLU A 247 -35.27 -17.29 9.59
CA GLU A 247 -35.85 -17.59 8.28
C GLU A 247 -36.76 -18.84 8.27
N GLU A 248 -37.40 -19.19 9.37
CA GLU A 248 -38.47 -20.16 9.35
C GLU A 248 -39.80 -19.49 9.73
N ALA A 249 -40.49 -18.94 8.73
CA ALA A 249 -41.93 -18.79 8.72
C ALA A 249 -42.45 -19.14 7.31
N PRO A 250 -43.56 -19.82 7.21
CA PRO A 250 -43.82 -20.75 6.12
C PRO A 250 -44.65 -20.13 5.01
N ASP A 251 -44.48 -20.53 3.78
CA ASP A 251 -45.59 -20.94 2.93
C ASP A 251 -45.15 -21.37 1.51
N SER A 252 -45.78 -22.50 1.10
CA SER A 252 -46.19 -22.87 -0.25
C SER A 252 -45.23 -23.64 -1.13
N GLN A 253 -45.60 -24.89 -1.32
CA GLN A 253 -45.12 -25.94 -2.20
C GLN A 253 -45.28 -25.67 -3.72
N PRO A 254 -44.68 -26.52 -4.57
CA PRO A 254 -44.18 -26.22 -5.92
C PRO A 254 -45.18 -26.59 -7.05
N PRO A 255 -44.75 -26.44 -8.30
CA PRO A 255 -44.79 -27.61 -9.17
C PRO A 255 -43.52 -27.96 -9.91
N GLU A 256 -43.35 -29.24 -9.99
CA GLU A 256 -42.54 -30.11 -10.80
C GLU A 256 -42.64 -29.80 -12.32
N SER A 257 -41.56 -29.81 -13.06
CA SER A 257 -41.42 -30.65 -14.26
C SER A 257 -40.09 -30.44 -15.03
N GLU A 258 -39.46 -31.58 -15.23
CA GLU A 258 -38.76 -32.03 -16.45
C GLU A 258 -37.44 -31.40 -16.92
N SER A 259 -36.38 -32.22 -16.81
CA SER A 259 -35.22 -32.29 -17.69
C SER A 259 -35.60 -32.74 -19.11
N PRO A 260 -34.80 -32.54 -20.20
CA PRO A 260 -33.46 -33.08 -20.28
C PRO A 260 -32.44 -32.33 -21.19
N VAL A 261 -31.14 -32.64 -20.95
CA VAL A 261 -30.05 -32.84 -21.94
C VAL A 261 -29.72 -31.80 -23.02
N SER A 262 -28.50 -31.25 -22.93
CA SER A 262 -27.50 -31.33 -24.01
C SER A 262 -26.22 -30.65 -23.58
N GLN A 263 -25.13 -31.39 -23.62
CA GLN A 263 -23.75 -30.85 -23.67
C GLN A 263 -23.49 -30.32 -25.06
N PRO A 264 -22.72 -29.27 -25.23
CA PRO A 264 -21.90 -29.00 -26.38
C PRO A 264 -20.41 -28.89 -26.02
N PRO A 265 -19.52 -28.91 -27.01
CA PRO A 265 -18.30 -29.66 -26.99
C PRO A 265 -17.11 -28.89 -26.42
N GLU A 266 -16.17 -29.68 -25.94
CA GLU A 266 -14.81 -29.35 -25.54
C GLU A 266 -14.06 -28.67 -26.69
N VAL A 267 -13.56 -27.47 -26.45
CA VAL A 267 -12.61 -26.76 -27.32
C VAL A 267 -11.29 -26.68 -26.57
N GLU A 268 -10.28 -27.41 -27.05
CA GLU A 268 -8.90 -27.30 -26.57
C GLU A 268 -8.33 -25.89 -26.80
N PRO A 269 -7.61 -25.30 -25.83
CA PRO A 269 -6.84 -24.09 -26.06
C PRO A 269 -5.49 -24.42 -26.69
N PRO A 270 -4.96 -23.53 -27.56
CA PRO A 270 -3.68 -23.74 -28.24
C PRO A 270 -2.49 -23.61 -27.29
N ALA A 271 -1.50 -24.43 -27.54
CA ALA A 271 -0.23 -24.54 -26.84
C ALA A 271 0.51 -23.19 -26.78
N SER A 272 0.77 -22.72 -25.57
CA SER A 272 1.66 -21.58 -25.29
C SER A 272 3.10 -22.07 -25.17
N GLN A 273 4.00 -21.43 -25.88
CA GLN A 273 5.45 -21.63 -25.79
C GLN A 273 5.99 -21.18 -24.41
N PRO A 274 7.06 -21.80 -23.89
CA PRO A 274 7.61 -21.47 -22.60
C PRO A 274 8.41 -20.18 -22.63
N PRO A 275 8.33 -19.34 -21.57
CA PRO A 275 9.21 -18.19 -21.44
C PRO A 275 10.62 -18.64 -21.04
N SER A 276 11.61 -17.97 -21.63
CA SER A 276 13.03 -18.18 -21.42
C SER A 276 13.42 -17.94 -19.96
N THR A 277 14.14 -18.89 -19.40
CA THR A 277 14.76 -18.84 -18.09
C THR A 277 15.91 -17.85 -18.06
N THR A 278 15.79 -16.82 -17.23
CA THR A 278 16.93 -16.03 -16.73
C THR A 278 17.20 -16.48 -15.29
N PRO A 279 18.44 -16.82 -14.92
CA PRO A 279 18.73 -17.34 -13.58
C PRO A 279 18.65 -16.23 -12.53
N GLN A 280 17.91 -16.48 -11.44
CA GLN A 280 17.98 -15.70 -10.21
C GLN A 280 19.30 -15.97 -9.50
N PRO A 281 19.98 -14.93 -8.98
CA PRO A 281 21.04 -15.15 -8.02
C PRO A 281 20.43 -15.37 -6.63
N ASP A 282 20.73 -16.51 -6.07
CA ASP A 282 20.61 -16.84 -4.66
C ASP A 282 21.61 -15.96 -3.90
N SER A 283 21.11 -15.04 -3.06
CA SER A 283 21.96 -14.31 -2.12
C SER A 283 21.11 -13.81 -0.96
N THR A 284 21.19 -14.55 0.13
CA THR A 284 20.87 -14.06 1.47
C THR A 284 21.85 -12.93 1.80
N VAL A 285 21.42 -11.69 1.68
CA VAL A 285 22.12 -10.52 2.18
C VAL A 285 21.36 -9.96 3.35
N ILE A 286 21.90 -10.19 4.54
CA ILE A 286 21.56 -9.40 5.73
C ILE A 286 22.18 -8.03 5.49
N LEU A 287 21.39 -7.06 5.09
CA LEU A 287 21.82 -5.66 5.06
C LEU A 287 21.45 -5.01 6.39
N GLU A 288 22.45 -4.92 7.26
CA GLU A 288 22.49 -3.81 8.21
C GLU A 288 22.67 -2.54 7.38
N GLY A 289 21.59 -1.78 7.19
CA GLY A 289 21.63 -0.53 6.45
C GLY A 289 22.37 0.53 7.24
N PRO A 290 23.27 1.31 6.60
CA PRO A 290 23.78 2.54 7.20
C PRO A 290 22.61 3.48 7.44
N GLY A 291 22.62 4.20 8.56
CA GLY A 291 21.61 5.18 8.93
C GLY A 291 21.39 6.16 7.77
N VAL A 292 20.19 6.14 7.23
CA VAL A 292 19.73 7.13 6.26
C VAL A 292 19.46 8.39 7.05
N GLU A 293 20.34 9.37 6.94
CA GLU A 293 20.02 10.74 7.33
C GLU A 293 18.84 11.20 6.49
N THR A 294 17.74 11.50 7.15
CA THR A 294 16.47 11.89 6.55
C THR A 294 16.57 13.31 6.03
N GLY A 295 16.74 13.48 4.73
CA GLY A 295 16.52 14.73 4.03
C GLY A 295 15.02 15.02 3.86
N CYS A 296 14.26 15.04 4.94
CA CYS A 296 12.89 15.56 4.95
C CYS A 296 12.93 16.99 5.50
N ILE A 297 12.26 17.90 4.81
CA ILE A 297 12.16 19.34 5.02
C ILE A 297 12.21 19.70 6.51
N PRO A 298 13.06 20.67 6.95
CA PRO A 298 13.02 21.19 8.30
C PRO A 298 11.66 21.83 8.58
N GLU A 299 11.13 21.62 9.79
CA GLU A 299 9.94 22.29 10.29
C GLU A 299 10.06 23.80 10.07
N MET A 300 9.12 24.38 9.30
CA MET A 300 8.94 25.82 9.33
C MET A 300 8.26 26.15 10.65
N GLU A 301 9.02 26.65 11.61
CA GLU A 301 8.50 27.32 12.80
C GLU A 301 7.76 28.60 12.36
N GLU A 302 6.50 28.74 12.78
CA GLU A 302 5.87 30.05 12.98
C GLU A 302 6.17 30.57 14.37
#